data_4fbdbd8e2d28a43f2c74a3fcfc826655
#
_entry.id   4fbdbd8e2d28a43f2c74a3fcfc826655
#
_cell.length_a   1.000
_cell.length_b   1.000
_cell.length_c   1.000
_cell.angle_alpha   90.00
_cell.angle_beta   90.00
_cell.angle_gamma   90.00
#
_symmetry.space_group_name_H-M   'P 1'
#
loop_
_entity.id
_entity.type
_entity.pdbx_description
1 polymer ?
#
loop_
_entity_poly.entity_id
_entity_poly.type
_entity_poly.pdbx_seq_one_letter_code
_entity_poly.pdbx_strand_id
1 'polypeptide(L)'
;MPRILLITIALLMMLGCASVQVTDYKDARPLLDIEQFFDGQLSAHGVVKDRSGRVIRHFNADITARWHAGVGTLAEDFVFDDGEQQRRIWTLTPLGDGRYAGTAGDVVGDAAMHQSGNSLFLDYVLRLPYRDNEVDVRVDDRMYLVSPTVLLNESRLTKFGWDIGSLLLVITRHTAKE
;
A
#
# COMPACT_ATOMS: atom_id res chain seq x y z
N MET A 1 -39.86 -29.80 -14.71
CA MET A 1 -38.92 -29.86 -13.58
C MET A 1 -37.47 -29.43 -13.91
N PRO A 2 -36.87 -29.61 -15.13
CA PRO A 2 -35.49 -29.17 -15.38
C PRO A 2 -35.27 -27.65 -15.42
N ARG A 3 -36.28 -26.84 -15.70
CA ARG A 3 -36.19 -25.37 -15.75
C ARG A 3 -36.00 -24.73 -14.36
N ILE A 4 -36.59 -25.30 -13.31
CA ILE A 4 -36.48 -24.80 -11.93
C ILE A 4 -35.06 -25.07 -11.41
N LEU A 5 -34.50 -26.22 -11.73
CA LEU A 5 -33.12 -26.58 -11.32
C LEU A 5 -32.06 -25.67 -11.93
N LEU A 6 -32.25 -25.28 -13.21
CA LEU A 6 -31.35 -24.34 -13.89
C LEU A 6 -31.37 -22.93 -13.29
N ILE A 7 -32.56 -22.43 -12.87
CA ILE A 7 -32.69 -21.13 -12.21
C ILE A 7 -32.06 -21.13 -10.83
N THR A 8 -32.16 -22.24 -10.07
CA THR A 8 -31.57 -22.36 -8.74
C THR A 8 -30.03 -22.41 -8.83
N ILE A 9 -29.45 -23.07 -9.82
CA ILE A 9 -27.99 -23.12 -10.06
C ILE A 9 -27.48 -21.72 -10.49
N ALA A 10 -28.21 -20.98 -11.33
CA ALA A 10 -27.84 -19.62 -11.72
C ALA A 10 -27.86 -18.62 -10.54
N LEU A 11 -28.78 -18.80 -9.58
CA LEU A 11 -28.87 -17.94 -8.40
C LEU A 11 -27.73 -18.20 -7.38
N LEU A 12 -27.24 -19.45 -7.30
CA LEU A 12 -26.08 -19.78 -6.43
C LEU A 12 -24.75 -19.26 -6.96
N MET A 13 -24.61 -18.94 -8.24
CA MET A 13 -23.38 -18.36 -8.81
C MET A 13 -23.25 -16.85 -8.58
N MET A 14 -24.24 -16.20 -7.99
CA MET A 14 -24.17 -14.78 -7.63
C MET A 14 -23.63 -14.49 -6.22
N LEU A 15 -23.15 -15.50 -5.50
CA LEU A 15 -22.36 -15.29 -4.28
C LEU A 15 -20.96 -14.80 -4.69
N GLY A 16 -20.90 -13.56 -5.23
CA GLY A 16 -19.64 -12.91 -5.53
C GLY A 16 -18.81 -12.76 -4.28
N CYS A 17 -17.52 -13.12 -4.34
CA CYS A 17 -16.57 -12.83 -3.28
C CYS A 17 -16.57 -11.32 -3.05
N ALA A 18 -17.10 -10.86 -1.92
CA ALA A 18 -16.97 -9.49 -1.50
C ALA A 18 -15.46 -9.19 -1.34
N SER A 19 -14.98 -8.13 -1.99
CA SER A 19 -13.60 -7.70 -1.80
C SER A 19 -13.41 -7.25 -0.35
N VAL A 20 -12.29 -7.62 0.26
CA VAL A 20 -11.92 -7.21 1.62
C VAL A 20 -11.83 -5.69 1.67
N GLN A 21 -12.50 -5.09 2.67
CA GLN A 21 -12.53 -3.66 2.93
C GLN A 21 -11.70 -3.34 4.16
N VAL A 22 -11.09 -2.13 4.22
CA VAL A 22 -10.32 -1.73 5.41
C VAL A 22 -11.19 -1.73 6.69
N THR A 23 -12.48 -1.47 6.57
CA THR A 23 -13.43 -1.49 7.69
C THR A 23 -13.65 -2.88 8.30
N ASP A 24 -13.27 -3.96 7.61
CA ASP A 24 -13.31 -5.32 8.15
C ASP A 24 -12.30 -5.48 9.31
N TYR A 25 -11.29 -4.61 9.36
CA TYR A 25 -10.23 -4.60 10.37
C TYR A 25 -10.49 -3.66 11.56
N LYS A 26 -11.67 -3.02 11.67
CA LYS A 26 -11.98 -1.99 12.68
C LYS A 26 -11.66 -2.40 14.13
N ASP A 27 -11.81 -3.68 14.45
CA ASP A 27 -11.56 -4.25 15.77
C ASP A 27 -10.18 -4.91 15.91
N ALA A 28 -9.39 -4.94 14.83
CA ALA A 28 -8.05 -5.54 14.82
C ALA A 28 -7.04 -4.70 15.63
N ARG A 29 -6.09 -5.39 16.26
CA ARG A 29 -5.07 -4.81 17.15
C ARG A 29 -3.66 -5.26 16.72
N PRO A 30 -2.60 -4.47 17.04
CA PRO A 30 -2.65 -3.16 17.72
C PRO A 30 -3.31 -2.10 16.83
N LEU A 31 -3.89 -1.03 17.41
CA LEU A 31 -4.43 0.07 16.60
C LEU A 31 -3.30 0.80 15.88
N LEU A 32 -3.49 1.06 14.59
CA LEU A 32 -2.59 1.88 13.81
C LEU A 32 -2.94 3.36 14.04
N ASP A 33 -2.03 4.10 14.63
CA ASP A 33 -2.02 5.55 14.61
C ASP A 33 -1.00 5.98 13.55
N ILE A 34 -1.49 6.54 12.44
CA ILE A 34 -0.67 6.89 11.29
C ILE A 34 0.35 7.97 11.65
N GLU A 35 -0.06 8.98 12.40
CA GLU A 35 0.81 10.09 12.79
C GLU A 35 1.90 9.59 13.75
N GLN A 36 1.56 8.70 14.67
CA GLN A 36 2.52 8.13 15.60
C GLN A 36 3.46 7.13 14.93
N PHE A 37 2.93 6.24 14.07
CA PHE A 37 3.74 5.22 13.42
C PHE A 37 4.73 5.82 12.43
N PHE A 38 4.24 6.71 11.56
CA PHE A 38 5.06 7.41 10.56
C PHE A 38 5.61 8.74 11.10
N ASP A 39 6.26 8.69 12.26
CA ASP A 39 7.00 9.83 12.81
C ASP A 39 8.40 9.42 13.24
N GLY A 40 9.42 10.18 12.82
CA GLY A 40 10.85 9.91 13.05
C GLY A 40 11.50 9.09 11.95
N GLN A 41 12.38 8.16 12.35
CA GLN A 41 13.15 7.30 11.43
C GLN A 41 12.52 5.93 11.32
N LEU A 42 12.35 5.46 10.08
CA LEU A 42 11.90 4.12 9.77
C LEU A 42 12.81 3.52 8.71
N SER A 43 12.78 2.21 8.56
CA SER A 43 13.40 1.48 7.45
C SER A 43 12.37 0.57 6.79
N ALA A 44 12.54 0.34 5.49
CA ALA A 44 11.74 -0.62 4.75
C ALA A 44 12.63 -1.58 3.98
N HIS A 45 12.20 -2.85 3.90
CA HIS A 45 12.86 -3.90 3.14
C HIS A 45 11.80 -4.63 2.33
N GLY A 46 12.01 -4.74 1.02
CA GLY A 46 10.96 -5.27 0.16
C GLY A 46 11.45 -6.01 -1.08
N VAL A 47 10.51 -6.73 -1.68
CA VAL A 47 10.71 -7.45 -2.93
C VAL A 47 9.62 -7.08 -3.93
N VAL A 48 10.01 -6.97 -5.20
CA VAL A 48 9.11 -6.83 -6.34
C VAL A 48 8.98 -8.19 -7.01
N LYS A 49 7.75 -8.61 -7.25
CA LYS A 49 7.44 -9.89 -7.91
C LYS A 49 6.76 -9.64 -9.26
N ASP A 50 7.10 -10.46 -10.24
CA ASP A 50 6.35 -10.52 -11.50
C ASP A 50 4.98 -11.22 -11.29
N ARG A 51 4.15 -11.25 -12.34
CA ARG A 51 2.82 -11.87 -12.31
C ARG A 51 2.82 -13.38 -11.99
N SER A 52 3.97 -14.04 -12.09
CA SER A 52 4.12 -15.47 -11.72
C SER A 52 4.45 -15.65 -10.23
N GLY A 53 4.67 -14.55 -9.50
CA GLY A 53 5.10 -14.54 -8.10
C GLY A 53 6.61 -14.68 -7.91
N ARG A 54 7.39 -14.69 -9.00
CA ARG A 54 8.85 -14.75 -8.92
C ARG A 54 9.40 -13.38 -8.53
N VAL A 55 10.31 -13.34 -7.54
CA VAL A 55 11.06 -12.13 -7.18
C VAL A 55 11.96 -11.75 -8.36
N ILE A 56 11.81 -10.51 -8.84
CA ILE A 56 12.57 -9.94 -9.95
C ILE A 56 13.46 -8.78 -9.51
N ARG A 57 13.22 -8.20 -8.33
CA ARG A 57 14.00 -7.10 -7.75
C ARG A 57 13.77 -7.05 -6.25
N HIS A 58 14.76 -6.59 -5.48
CA HIS A 58 14.59 -6.25 -4.07
C HIS A 58 15.21 -4.89 -3.75
N PHE A 59 14.78 -4.31 -2.62
CA PHE A 59 15.25 -2.99 -2.21
C PHE A 59 15.28 -2.85 -0.69
N ASN A 60 16.08 -1.88 -0.26
CA ASN A 60 16.04 -1.32 1.08
C ASN A 60 15.69 0.17 0.96
N ALA A 61 15.04 0.72 1.96
CA ALA A 61 14.76 2.15 2.02
C ALA A 61 14.94 2.68 3.44
N ASP A 62 15.56 3.84 3.54
CA ASP A 62 15.52 4.67 4.74
C ASP A 62 14.38 5.68 4.60
N ILE A 63 13.57 5.81 5.65
CA ILE A 63 12.40 6.69 5.65
C ILE A 63 12.55 7.69 6.78
N THR A 64 12.45 8.97 6.44
CA THR A 64 12.36 10.06 7.42
C THR A 64 10.98 10.68 7.34
N ALA A 65 10.22 10.53 8.43
CA ALA A 65 8.84 11.00 8.50
C ALA A 65 8.70 12.09 9.55
N ARG A 66 7.85 13.09 9.26
CA ARG A 66 7.56 14.23 10.17
C ARG A 66 6.15 14.73 9.95
N TRP A 67 5.54 15.21 11.04
CA TRP A 67 4.22 15.81 11.00
C TRP A 67 4.29 17.28 11.43
N HIS A 68 3.61 18.14 10.70
CA HIS A 68 3.46 19.56 11.01
C HIS A 68 2.04 20.02 10.73
N ALA A 69 1.37 20.57 11.73
CA ALA A 69 -0.03 21.02 11.66
C ALA A 69 -0.99 19.94 11.10
N GLY A 70 -0.78 18.66 11.46
CA GLY A 70 -1.58 17.51 11.02
C GLY A 70 -1.26 17.02 9.59
N VAL A 71 -0.30 17.62 8.89
CA VAL A 71 0.16 17.16 7.57
C VAL A 71 1.47 16.39 7.72
N GLY A 72 1.48 15.15 7.20
CA GLY A 72 2.66 14.29 7.22
C GLY A 72 3.53 14.47 5.98
N THR A 73 4.83 14.40 6.17
CA THR A 73 5.82 14.30 5.07
C THR A 73 6.70 13.10 5.33
N LEU A 74 6.75 12.16 4.37
CA LEU A 74 7.59 10.99 4.43
C LEU A 74 8.58 11.03 3.26
N ALA A 75 9.86 11.19 3.57
CA ALA A 75 10.94 11.10 2.59
C ALA A 75 11.51 9.68 2.61
N GLU A 76 11.42 8.99 1.48
CA GLU A 76 11.85 7.61 1.27
C GLU A 76 13.04 7.59 0.32
N ASP A 77 14.19 7.11 0.79
CA ASP A 77 15.42 6.94 0.03
C ASP A 77 15.65 5.45 -0.24
N PHE A 78 15.37 5.00 -1.46
CA PHE A 78 15.46 3.60 -1.89
C PHE A 78 16.83 3.29 -2.48
N VAL A 79 17.33 2.08 -2.17
CA VAL A 79 18.48 1.46 -2.83
C VAL A 79 18.08 0.06 -3.29
N PHE A 80 18.12 -0.17 -4.59
CA PHE A 80 17.78 -1.43 -5.23
C PHE A 80 18.99 -2.34 -5.39
N ASP A 81 18.76 -3.64 -5.63
CA ASP A 81 19.81 -4.67 -5.79
C ASP A 81 20.68 -4.49 -7.05
N ASP A 82 20.22 -3.74 -8.04
CA ASP A 82 20.98 -3.34 -9.22
C ASP A 82 21.79 -2.05 -9.01
N GLY A 83 21.73 -1.46 -7.81
CA GLY A 83 22.41 -0.23 -7.44
C GLY A 83 21.65 1.05 -7.81
N GLU A 84 20.47 0.96 -8.43
CA GLU A 84 19.63 2.12 -8.67
C GLU A 84 19.21 2.75 -7.34
N GLN A 85 19.22 4.07 -7.29
CA GLN A 85 18.73 4.84 -6.16
C GLN A 85 17.53 5.68 -6.60
N GLN A 86 16.49 5.69 -5.78
CA GLN A 86 15.29 6.50 -6.00
C GLN A 86 14.93 7.24 -4.72
N ARG A 87 14.37 8.43 -4.88
CA ARG A 87 13.81 9.20 -3.78
C ARG A 87 12.36 9.53 -4.07
N ARG A 88 11.49 9.24 -3.10
CA ARG A 88 10.08 9.63 -3.12
C ARG A 88 9.77 10.44 -1.87
N ILE A 89 8.96 11.47 -2.03
CA ILE A 89 8.45 12.26 -0.90
C ILE A 89 6.95 12.24 -0.97
N TRP A 90 6.34 11.61 0.03
CA TRP A 90 4.91 11.66 0.25
C TRP A 90 4.52 12.85 1.08
N THR A 91 3.39 13.48 0.73
CA THR A 91 2.65 14.40 1.60
C THR A 91 1.31 13.75 1.93
N LEU A 92 1.01 13.60 3.22
CA LEU A 92 -0.21 12.98 3.72
C LEU A 92 -1.09 14.07 4.35
N THR A 93 -2.27 14.32 3.76
CA THR A 93 -3.22 15.32 4.24
C THR A 93 -4.44 14.62 4.83
N PRO A 94 -4.77 14.82 6.12
CA PRO A 94 -5.94 14.20 6.73
C PRO A 94 -7.25 14.80 6.17
N LEU A 95 -8.22 13.92 5.92
CA LEU A 95 -9.56 14.27 5.43
C LEU A 95 -10.65 13.99 6.49
N GLY A 96 -10.26 13.50 7.68
CA GLY A 96 -11.18 13.06 8.73
C GLY A 96 -11.64 11.62 8.56
N ASP A 97 -12.20 11.05 9.62
CA ASP A 97 -12.74 9.68 9.67
C ASP A 97 -11.75 8.59 9.22
N GLY A 98 -10.47 8.72 9.60
CA GLY A 98 -9.41 7.79 9.21
C GLY A 98 -9.01 7.87 7.73
N ARG A 99 -9.45 8.89 6.99
CA ARG A 99 -9.12 9.09 5.59
C ARG A 99 -8.01 10.12 5.43
N TYR A 100 -7.15 9.89 4.43
CA TYR A 100 -6.07 10.79 4.05
C TYR A 100 -6.01 10.88 2.51
N ALA A 101 -5.52 12.00 2.01
CA ALA A 101 -5.04 12.16 0.65
C ALA A 101 -3.51 12.11 0.68
N GLY A 102 -2.91 11.22 -0.12
CA GLY A 102 -1.47 11.13 -0.29
C GLY A 102 -1.05 11.67 -1.65
N THR A 103 0.00 12.48 -1.71
CA THR A 103 0.60 12.92 -2.97
C THR A 103 2.10 12.62 -2.99
N ALA A 104 2.64 12.24 -4.16
CA ALA A 104 4.08 12.11 -4.39
C ALA A 104 4.40 12.48 -5.84
N GLY A 105 5.68 12.73 -6.14
CA GLY A 105 6.10 13.21 -7.46
C GLY A 105 5.84 12.25 -8.62
N ASP A 106 5.79 10.95 -8.33
CA ASP A 106 5.52 9.87 -9.27
C ASP A 106 4.09 9.28 -9.14
N VAL A 107 3.22 9.91 -8.34
CA VAL A 107 1.81 9.54 -8.18
C VAL A 107 0.94 10.47 -9.01
N VAL A 108 0.05 9.90 -9.81
CA VAL A 108 -0.88 10.63 -10.67
C VAL A 108 -2.15 10.97 -9.88
N GLY A 109 -2.34 12.25 -9.59
CA GLY A 109 -3.43 12.71 -8.73
C GLY A 109 -3.20 12.37 -7.25
N ASP A 110 -4.27 12.23 -6.50
CA ASP A 110 -4.23 11.90 -5.08
C ASP A 110 -4.35 10.38 -4.87
N ALA A 111 -3.50 9.84 -4.01
CA ALA A 111 -3.70 8.50 -3.46
C ALA A 111 -4.81 8.55 -2.41
N ALA A 112 -5.88 7.77 -2.61
CA ALA A 112 -6.91 7.61 -1.62
C ALA A 112 -6.44 6.66 -0.53
N MET A 113 -6.42 7.13 0.73
CA MET A 113 -5.95 6.36 1.88
C MET A 113 -7.06 6.26 2.93
N HIS A 114 -7.26 5.06 3.47
CA HIS A 114 -8.25 4.83 4.52
C HIS A 114 -7.71 3.88 5.57
N GLN A 115 -7.69 4.33 6.83
CA GLN A 115 -7.23 3.60 8.01
C GLN A 115 -8.43 3.05 8.78
N SER A 116 -8.33 1.81 9.27
CA SER A 116 -9.31 1.22 10.19
C SER A 116 -8.64 0.12 11.02
N GLY A 117 -8.80 0.18 12.35
CA GLY A 117 -8.15 -0.76 13.25
C GLY A 117 -6.63 -0.76 13.12
N ASN A 118 -6.05 -1.90 12.77
CA ASN A 118 -4.60 -2.04 12.55
C ASN A 118 -4.17 -1.83 11.09
N SER A 119 -5.08 -1.44 10.20
CA SER A 119 -4.85 -1.49 8.75
C SER A 119 -4.96 -0.11 8.10
N LEU A 120 -4.21 0.07 7.02
CA LEU A 120 -4.25 1.23 6.13
C LEU A 120 -4.25 0.73 4.68
N PHE A 121 -5.29 1.05 3.93
CA PHE A 121 -5.41 0.72 2.51
C PHE A 121 -5.23 1.98 1.66
N LEU A 122 -4.45 1.85 0.58
CA LEU A 122 -4.22 2.91 -0.38
C LEU A 122 -4.58 2.43 -1.78
N ASP A 123 -5.17 3.31 -2.56
CA ASP A 123 -5.44 3.11 -3.99
C ASP A 123 -4.90 4.32 -4.75
N TYR A 124 -3.97 4.10 -5.66
CA TYR A 124 -3.33 5.16 -6.43
C TYR A 124 -2.80 4.69 -7.78
N VAL A 125 -2.42 5.63 -8.61
CA VAL A 125 -1.75 5.38 -9.88
C VAL A 125 -0.31 5.87 -9.79
N LEU A 126 0.62 4.94 -9.99
CA LEU A 126 2.05 5.21 -10.02
C LEU A 126 2.52 5.37 -11.46
N ARG A 127 3.23 6.45 -11.75
CA ARG A 127 3.86 6.70 -13.04
C ARG A 127 5.30 6.25 -13.01
N LEU A 128 5.60 5.24 -13.80
CA LEU A 128 6.92 4.61 -13.84
C LEU A 128 7.61 4.86 -15.17
N PRO A 129 8.93 5.12 -15.19
CA PRO A 129 9.69 5.12 -16.42
C PRO A 129 9.69 3.72 -17.05
N TYR A 130 9.46 3.65 -18.36
CA TYR A 130 9.50 2.41 -19.10
C TYR A 130 10.09 2.65 -20.50
N ARG A 131 11.34 2.22 -20.72
CA ARG A 131 12.13 2.53 -21.92
C ARG A 131 12.23 4.07 -22.10
N ASP A 132 11.85 4.59 -23.27
CA ASP A 132 11.85 6.02 -23.58
C ASP A 132 10.52 6.73 -23.23
N ASN A 133 9.62 6.06 -22.51
CA ASN A 133 8.28 6.56 -22.17
C ASN A 133 7.99 6.36 -20.67
N GLU A 134 6.82 6.81 -20.27
CA GLU A 134 6.25 6.55 -18.95
C GLU A 134 5.05 5.60 -19.06
N VAL A 135 4.80 4.88 -18.00
CA VAL A 135 3.67 3.96 -17.88
C VAL A 135 2.96 4.15 -16.56
N ASP A 136 1.65 4.34 -16.64
CA ASP A 136 0.78 4.41 -15.48
C ASP A 136 0.38 3.00 -15.03
N VAL A 137 0.62 2.69 -13.75
CA VAL A 137 0.31 1.42 -13.09
C VAL A 137 -0.58 1.70 -11.88
N ARG A 138 -1.72 1.03 -11.79
CA ARG A 138 -2.58 1.11 -10.61
C ARG A 138 -1.99 0.24 -9.51
N VAL A 139 -1.97 0.78 -8.30
CA VAL A 139 -1.49 0.14 -7.08
C VAL A 139 -2.64 0.05 -6.08
N ASP A 140 -2.99 -1.18 -5.68
CA ASP A 140 -3.84 -1.48 -4.51
C ASP A 140 -2.88 -1.91 -3.40
N ASP A 141 -2.71 -1.04 -2.42
CA ASP A 141 -1.68 -1.13 -1.39
C ASP A 141 -2.33 -1.35 -0.02
N ARG A 142 -1.92 -2.40 0.68
CA ARG A 142 -2.53 -2.83 1.92
C ARG A 142 -1.49 -3.00 3.00
N MET A 143 -1.63 -2.24 4.06
CA MET A 143 -0.70 -2.21 5.18
C MET A 143 -1.38 -2.71 6.44
N TYR A 144 -0.63 -3.50 7.24
CA TYR A 144 -1.10 -4.12 8.47
C TYR A 144 -0.08 -3.95 9.58
N LEU A 145 -0.45 -3.24 10.64
CA LEU A 145 0.37 -3.12 11.84
C LEU A 145 0.32 -4.44 12.62
N VAL A 146 1.44 -5.15 12.71
CA VAL A 146 1.54 -6.45 13.37
C VAL A 146 2.20 -6.38 14.74
N SER A 147 2.93 -5.30 15.01
CA SER A 147 3.46 -4.94 16.33
C SER A 147 3.58 -3.41 16.43
N PRO A 148 3.82 -2.82 17.60
CA PRO A 148 3.93 -1.36 17.75
C PRO A 148 4.95 -0.70 16.83
N THR A 149 5.91 -1.46 16.32
CA THR A 149 7.01 -0.95 15.49
C THR A 149 7.15 -1.62 14.13
N VAL A 150 6.30 -2.62 13.81
CA VAL A 150 6.40 -3.38 12.56
C VAL A 150 5.09 -3.34 11.81
N LEU A 151 5.15 -2.90 10.55
CA LEU A 151 4.05 -2.84 9.61
C LEU A 151 4.41 -3.69 8.38
N LEU A 152 3.53 -4.60 8.03
CA LEU A 152 3.62 -5.37 6.79
C LEU A 152 2.83 -4.65 5.71
N ASN A 153 3.37 -4.63 4.50
CA ASN A 153 2.71 -4.07 3.34
C ASN A 153 2.75 -5.04 2.17
N GLU A 154 1.62 -5.22 1.54
CA GLU A 154 1.47 -5.93 0.28
C GLU A 154 0.78 -5.02 -0.74
N SER A 155 1.31 -4.98 -1.97
CA SER A 155 0.77 -4.18 -3.05
C SER A 155 0.48 -5.06 -4.25
N ARG A 156 -0.68 -4.88 -4.85
CA ARG A 156 -1.06 -5.47 -6.12
C ARG A 156 -0.89 -4.43 -7.22
N LEU A 157 -0.16 -4.79 -8.27
CA LEU A 157 0.11 -3.93 -9.40
C LEU A 157 -0.74 -4.36 -10.60
N THR A 158 -1.53 -3.43 -11.13
CA THR A 158 -2.38 -3.71 -12.29
C THR A 158 -2.20 -2.69 -13.39
N LYS A 159 -2.32 -3.14 -14.64
CA LYS A 159 -2.34 -2.29 -15.84
C LYS A 159 -3.45 -2.74 -16.76
N PHE A 160 -4.31 -1.81 -17.20
CA PHE A 160 -5.48 -2.12 -18.03
C PHE A 160 -6.36 -3.24 -17.45
N GLY A 161 -6.45 -3.33 -16.10
CA GLY A 161 -7.22 -4.37 -15.40
C GLY A 161 -6.53 -5.73 -15.26
N TRP A 162 -5.31 -5.90 -15.78
CA TRP A 162 -4.53 -7.14 -15.67
C TRP A 162 -3.47 -7.03 -14.57
N ASP A 163 -3.31 -8.09 -13.80
CA ASP A 163 -2.21 -8.20 -12.84
C ASP A 163 -0.89 -8.27 -13.59
N ILE A 164 0.04 -7.38 -13.21
CA ILE A 164 1.39 -7.32 -13.78
C ILE A 164 2.48 -7.67 -12.77
N GLY A 165 2.16 -7.68 -11.48
CA GLY A 165 3.09 -7.99 -10.41
C GLY A 165 2.56 -7.59 -9.04
N SER A 166 3.41 -7.73 -8.04
CA SER A 166 3.12 -7.36 -6.66
C SER A 166 4.37 -6.89 -5.92
N LEU A 167 4.16 -6.13 -4.85
CA LEU A 167 5.17 -5.82 -3.86
C LEU A 167 4.84 -6.53 -2.55
N LEU A 168 5.89 -6.93 -1.81
CA LEU A 168 5.81 -7.29 -0.41
C LEU A 168 6.96 -6.62 0.31
N LEU A 169 6.66 -5.87 1.37
CA LEU A 169 7.68 -5.22 2.16
C LEU A 169 7.31 -5.19 3.65
N VAL A 170 8.30 -5.00 4.48
CA VAL A 170 8.17 -4.71 5.90
C VAL A 170 8.70 -3.30 6.17
N ILE A 171 7.94 -2.53 6.95
CA ILE A 171 8.35 -1.22 7.46
C ILE A 171 8.59 -1.36 8.96
N THR A 172 9.75 -0.93 9.43
CA THR A 172 10.13 -0.94 10.85
C THR A 172 10.37 0.48 11.33
N ARG A 173 9.62 0.89 12.36
CA ARG A 173 9.83 2.16 13.05
C ARG A 173 10.97 2.02 14.05
N HIS A 174 11.95 2.91 13.98
CA HIS A 174 13.05 2.97 14.94
C HIS A 174 12.60 3.75 16.18
N THR A 175 12.65 3.10 17.31
CA THR A 175 12.52 3.78 18.61
C THR A 175 13.86 4.37 19.02
N ALA A 176 13.87 5.59 19.56
CA ALA A 176 15.09 6.12 20.16
C ALA A 176 15.60 5.11 21.21
N LYS A 177 16.88 4.76 21.14
CA LYS A 177 17.50 3.99 22.25
C LYS A 177 17.45 4.88 23.49
N GLU A 178 16.78 4.40 24.53
CA GLU A 178 16.91 4.95 25.87
C GLU A 178 18.38 4.90 26.35
#